data_04865bd3a5af1fb6e46b59d9c14066ef
#
_entry.id   04865bd3a5af1fb6e46b59d9c14066ef
#
_cell.length_a   1.000
_cell.length_b   1.000
_cell.length_c   1.000
_cell.angle_alpha   90.00
_cell.angle_beta   90.00
_cell.angle_gamma   90.00
#
_symmetry.space_group_name_H-M   'P 1'
#
loop_
_entity.id
_entity.type
_entity.pdbx_description
1 polymer ?
#
loop_
_entity_poly.entity_id
_entity_poly.type
_entity_poly.pdbx_seq_one_letter_code
_entity_poly.pdbx_strand_id
1 'polypeptide(L)' 'MARRRLKLIFGPDLVKEPVIYQLGRKFEIVTNIRRADVTRDQGWVLLEVTGEPEELDSGVEYLESRGVTVEPAEGDLVG' A
#
# COMPACT_ATOMS: atom_id res chain seq x y z
N MET A 1 -13.50 1.42 -12.81
CA MET A 1 -12.41 1.09 -11.89
C MET A 1 -11.36 2.17 -11.88
N ALA A 2 -10.79 2.42 -10.73
CA ALA A 2 -9.75 3.43 -10.59
C ALA A 2 -8.43 2.75 -10.29
N ARG A 3 -7.34 3.46 -10.58
CA ARG A 3 -5.99 2.99 -10.31
C ARG A 3 -5.24 4.09 -9.59
N ARG A 4 -4.58 3.74 -8.49
CA ARG A 4 -3.79 4.69 -7.72
C ARG A 4 -2.42 4.11 -7.44
N ARG A 5 -1.44 4.98 -7.27
CA ARG A 5 -0.11 4.58 -6.83
C ARG A 5 0.15 5.19 -5.48
N LEU A 6 0.60 4.36 -4.57
CA LEU A 6 0.79 4.74 -3.18
C LEU A 6 2.19 4.35 -2.74
N LYS A 7 2.80 5.19 -1.93
CA LYS A 7 4.02 4.82 -1.23
C LYS A 7 3.63 4.47 0.19
N LEU A 8 3.88 3.22 0.57
CA LEU A 8 3.60 2.73 1.91
C LEU A 8 4.90 2.67 2.69
N ILE A 9 4.90 3.21 3.89
CA ILE A 9 6.08 3.22 4.75
C ILE A 9 5.73 2.46 6.03
N PHE A 10 6.54 1.46 6.33
CA PHE A 10 6.33 0.55 7.45
C PHE A 10 7.42 0.72 8.49
N GLY A 11 7.02 0.80 9.76
CA GLY A 11 7.97 0.76 10.87
C GLY A 11 8.30 -0.67 11.28
N PRO A 12 9.10 -0.83 12.35
CA PRO A 12 9.61 -2.14 12.75
C PRO A 12 8.53 -3.19 13.04
N ASP A 13 7.42 -2.76 13.62
CA ASP A 13 6.37 -3.71 13.98
C ASP A 13 5.61 -4.21 12.78
N LEU A 14 5.41 -3.35 11.78
CA LEU A 14 4.57 -3.67 10.64
C LEU A 14 5.33 -4.34 9.51
N VAL A 15 6.64 -4.16 9.44
CA VAL A 15 7.42 -4.74 8.36
C VAL A 15 7.34 -6.27 8.37
N LYS A 16 6.99 -6.86 9.50
CA LYS A 16 6.87 -8.30 9.66
C LYS A 16 5.48 -8.83 9.36
N GLU A 17 4.51 -7.96 9.15
CA GLU A 17 3.13 -8.37 8.93
C GLU A 17 2.78 -8.36 7.45
N PRO A 18 1.98 -9.31 6.97
CA PRO A 18 1.61 -9.37 5.55
C PRO A 18 0.48 -8.37 5.25
N VAL A 19 0.74 -7.08 5.45
CA VAL A 19 -0.29 -6.04 5.37
C VAL A 19 -0.86 -5.92 3.96
N ILE A 20 -0.01 -6.01 2.94
CA ILE A 20 -0.47 -5.90 1.56
C ILE A 20 -1.36 -7.08 1.18
N TYR A 21 -1.00 -8.27 1.63
CA TYR A 21 -1.83 -9.45 1.42
C TYR A 21 -3.18 -9.28 2.12
N GLN A 22 -3.16 -8.78 3.35
CA GLN A 22 -4.39 -8.56 4.11
C GLN A 22 -5.28 -7.52 3.43
N LEU A 23 -4.67 -6.50 2.86
CA LEU A 23 -5.41 -5.48 2.13
C LEU A 23 -6.18 -6.10 0.96
N GLY A 24 -5.52 -6.93 0.18
CA GLY A 24 -6.14 -7.58 -0.97
C GLY A 24 -7.20 -8.60 -0.57
N ARG A 25 -7.08 -9.19 0.62
CA ARG A 25 -8.08 -10.13 1.12
C ARG A 25 -9.32 -9.42 1.67
N LYS A 26 -9.13 -8.28 2.30
CA LYS A 26 -10.21 -7.59 3.01
C LYS A 26 -11.07 -6.74 2.08
N PHE A 27 -10.48 -6.23 1.03
CA PHE A 27 -11.17 -5.32 0.10
C PHE A 27 -11.07 -5.86 -1.32
N GLU A 28 -11.96 -5.41 -2.19
CA GLU A 28 -11.89 -5.77 -3.60
C GLU A 28 -10.90 -4.87 -4.30
N ILE A 29 -9.63 -5.10 -4.01
CA ILE A 29 -8.51 -4.31 -4.52
C ILE A 29 -7.48 -5.27 -5.10
N VAL A 30 -7.05 -4.97 -6.31
CA VAL A 30 -5.94 -5.69 -6.91
C VAL A 30 -4.68 -4.90 -6.61
N THR A 31 -3.68 -5.57 -6.07
CA THR A 31 -2.42 -4.93 -5.69
C THR A 31 -1.30 -5.38 -6.59
N ASN A 32 -0.39 -4.46 -6.90
CA ASN A 32 0.78 -4.76 -7.69
C ASN A 32 1.95 -3.97 -7.12
N ILE A 33 2.95 -4.68 -6.63
CA ILE A 33 4.15 -4.05 -6.08
C ILE A 33 5.04 -3.61 -7.23
N ARG A 34 5.30 -2.30 -7.31
CA ARG A 34 6.13 -1.73 -8.35
C ARG A 34 7.59 -1.66 -7.95
N ARG A 35 7.84 -1.29 -6.70
CA ARG A 35 9.19 -1.23 -6.14
C ARG A 35 9.07 -1.43 -4.64
N ALA A 36 10.12 -1.93 -4.04
CA ALA A 36 10.15 -2.12 -2.60
C ALA A 36 11.58 -2.12 -2.10
N ASP A 37 11.74 -1.62 -0.89
CA ASP A 37 13.02 -1.69 -0.19
C ASP A 37 12.69 -1.99 1.26
N VAL A 38 12.90 -3.23 1.66
CA VAL A 38 12.50 -3.71 2.97
C VAL A 38 13.72 -4.23 3.70
N THR A 39 13.92 -3.69 4.90
CA THR A 39 14.97 -4.17 5.80
C THR A 39 14.31 -4.84 7.00
N ARG A 40 15.16 -5.28 7.95
CA ARG A 40 14.65 -5.88 9.18
C ARG A 40 13.77 -4.94 9.98
N ASP A 41 14.11 -3.65 9.98
CA ASP A 41 13.53 -2.69 10.90
C ASP A 41 12.55 -1.73 10.27
N GLN A 42 12.54 -1.64 8.95
CA GLN A 42 11.62 -0.74 8.26
C GLN A 42 11.54 -1.11 6.80
N GLY A 43 10.59 -0.54 6.11
CA GLY A 43 10.47 -0.76 4.69
C GLY A 43 9.54 0.24 4.05
N TRP A 44 9.70 0.41 2.73
CA TRP A 44 8.72 1.15 1.96
C TRP A 44 8.42 0.37 0.69
N VAL A 45 7.20 0.57 0.20
CA VAL A 45 6.71 -0.13 -0.99
C VAL A 45 5.96 0.86 -1.86
N LEU A 46 6.30 0.88 -3.14
CA LEU A 46 5.48 1.57 -4.13
C LEU A 46 4.46 0.58 -4.64
N LEU A 47 3.21 0.81 -4.32
CA LEU A 47 2.12 -0.11 -4.59
C LEU A 47 1.14 0.51 -5.57
N GLU A 48 0.78 -0.23 -6.60
CA GLU A 48 -0.31 0.16 -7.47
C GLU A 48 -1.55 -0.60 -7.03
N VAL A 49 -2.64 0.13 -6.80
CA VAL A 49 -3.90 -0.47 -6.38
C VAL A 49 -4.98 -0.14 -7.39
N THR A 50 -5.80 -1.12 -7.71
CA THR A 50 -6.89 -0.97 -8.69
C THR A 50 -8.17 -1.48 -8.07
N GLY A 51 -9.24 -0.70 -8.20
CA GLY A 51 -10.54 -1.07 -7.67
C GLY A 51 -11.51 0.10 -7.78
N GLU A 52 -12.68 -0.08 -7.21
CA GLU A 52 -13.66 1.00 -7.14
C GLU A 52 -13.14 2.08 -6.18
N PRO A 53 -13.40 3.37 -6.47
CA PRO A 53 -12.87 4.44 -5.62
C PRO A 53 -13.20 4.27 -4.13
N GLU A 54 -14.41 3.82 -3.81
CA GLU A 54 -14.80 3.62 -2.42
C GLU A 54 -13.96 2.53 -1.76
N GLU A 55 -13.67 1.46 -2.49
CA GLU A 55 -12.83 0.38 -1.96
C GLU A 55 -11.40 0.87 -1.76
N LEU A 56 -10.88 1.66 -2.67
CA LEU A 56 -9.54 2.21 -2.54
C LEU A 56 -9.45 3.14 -1.34
N ASP A 57 -10.46 3.99 -1.13
CA ASP A 57 -10.49 4.87 0.03
C ASP A 57 -10.52 4.07 1.33
N SER A 58 -11.35 3.04 1.39
CA SER A 58 -11.44 2.17 2.57
C SER A 58 -10.13 1.44 2.82
N GLY A 59 -9.48 1.01 1.75
CA GLY A 59 -8.18 0.35 1.86
C GLY A 59 -7.12 1.25 2.45
N VAL A 60 -7.07 2.51 2.01
CA VAL A 60 -6.13 3.49 2.56
C VAL A 60 -6.38 3.70 4.04
N GLU A 61 -7.66 3.87 4.42
CA GLU A 61 -8.01 4.02 5.83
C GLU A 61 -7.59 2.81 6.65
N TYR A 62 -7.78 1.63 6.11
CA TYR A 62 -7.35 0.41 6.79
C TYR A 62 -5.84 0.41 7.03
N LEU A 63 -5.06 0.73 5.99
CA LEU A 63 -3.61 0.78 6.12
C LEU A 63 -3.19 1.78 7.19
N GLU A 64 -3.79 2.96 7.16
CA GLU A 64 -3.47 4.00 8.13
C GLU A 64 -3.86 3.58 9.55
N SER A 65 -4.98 2.89 9.68
CA SER A 65 -5.42 2.40 11.00
C SER A 65 -4.48 1.34 11.55
N ARG A 66 -3.75 0.65 10.67
CA ARG A 66 -2.74 -0.33 11.08
C ARG A 66 -1.41 0.34 11.40
N GLY A 67 -1.27 1.62 11.17
CA GLY A 67 -0.04 2.35 11.44
C GLY A 67 0.87 2.53 10.25
N VAL A 68 0.40 2.16 9.05
CA VAL A 68 1.17 2.38 7.83
C VAL A 68 1.05 3.84 7.42
N THR A 69 2.17 4.47 7.06
CA THR A 69 2.14 5.80 6.47
C THR A 69 1.88 5.64 4.98
N VAL A 70 0.85 6.32 4.49
CA VAL A 70 0.45 6.22 3.08
C VAL A 70 0.62 7.56 2.42
N GLU A 71 1.39 7.62 1.34
CA GLU A 71 1.62 8.84 0.58
C GLU A 71 1.29 8.60 -0.88
N PRO A 72 0.79 9.62 -1.58
CA PRO A 72 0.58 9.50 -3.03
C PRO A 72 1.94 9.35 -3.72
N ALA A 73 1.98 8.59 -4.79
CA ALA A 73 3.23 8.32 -5.50
C ALA A 73 3.07 8.47 -7.01
N GLU A 74 2.39 9.51 -7.43
CA GLU A 74 2.11 9.69 -8.85
C GLU A 74 3.35 9.91 -9.69
N GLY A 75 4.34 10.54 -9.11
CA GLY A 75 5.54 10.88 -9.85
C GLY A 75 6.41 9.70 -10.24
N ASP A 76 6.22 8.55 -9.62
CA ASP A 76 7.05 7.39 -9.90
C ASP A 76 6.83 6.82 -11.28
N LEU A 77 5.76 7.23 -11.93
CA LEU A 77 5.40 6.75 -13.26
C LEU A 77 6.48 7.00 -14.29
N VAL A 78 7.22 8.03 -14.06
CA VAL A 78 8.22 8.49 -15.00
C VAL A 78 9.52 7.74 -14.84
N GLY A 79 9.72 7.18 -13.70
CA GLY A 79 10.95 6.47 -13.41
C GLY A 79 11.09 5.17 -14.12
#